data_f3213093758c4bdbba4598370088b5bd
#
_entry.id   f3213093758c4bdbba4598370088b5bd
#
_cell.length_a   1.000
_cell.length_b   1.000
_cell.length_c   1.000
_cell.angle_alpha   90.00
_cell.angle_beta   90.00
_cell.angle_gamma   90.00
#
_symmetry.space_group_name_H-M   'P 1'
#
loop_
_entity.id
_entity.type
_entity.pdbx_description
1 polymer ?
#
loop_
_entity_poly.entity_id
_entity_poly.type
_entity_poly.pdbx_seq_one_letter_code
_entity_poly.pdbx_strand_id
1 'polypeptide(L)'
;LMVLYSTFLTRSGILGNSSVHAFTDLGMQGQLVIYVLTFIFICVVLLIHDKLIKVSYIVLSLVLLYASILYGHKTTILLFWIFGSVILTIYGYIKYFPKEEEEESLYSREFWIFVGALVLLLSALVITYFTSIPVLNKLFGLDKAPLKTADYNMWQTPFAIASLLLVAVTQFFKYKKTNKKEFIVQLTIPFIAAILFGVISSIPLYFLHDYANASSAQKWNNLFLG
;
A
#
# COMPACT_ATOMS: atom_id res chain seq x y z
N LEU A 1 8.93 -5.67 -6.14
CA LEU A 1 8.04 -6.76 -5.66
C LEU A 1 6.57 -6.44 -5.92
N MET A 2 6.07 -5.24 -5.60
CA MET A 2 4.66 -4.88 -5.79
C MET A 2 4.20 -5.00 -7.25
N VAL A 3 5.01 -4.57 -8.22
CA VAL A 3 4.72 -4.74 -9.66
C VAL A 3 4.62 -6.22 -10.04
N LEU A 4 5.54 -7.05 -9.55
CA LEU A 4 5.54 -8.50 -9.80
C LEU A 4 4.29 -9.16 -9.19
N TYR A 5 3.92 -8.75 -7.99
CA TYR A 5 2.70 -9.23 -7.33
C TYR A 5 1.43 -8.80 -8.09
N SER A 6 1.37 -7.57 -8.57
CA SER A 6 0.29 -7.08 -9.43
C SER A 6 0.17 -7.91 -10.72
N THR A 7 1.31 -8.22 -11.36
CA THR A 7 1.36 -9.10 -12.54
C THR A 7 0.84 -10.50 -12.21
N PHE A 8 1.21 -11.04 -11.05
CA PHE A 8 0.68 -12.31 -10.56
C PHE A 8 -0.84 -12.26 -10.40
N LEU A 9 -1.37 -11.24 -9.72
CA LEU A 9 -2.82 -11.09 -9.51
C LEU A 9 -3.59 -11.04 -10.82
N THR A 10 -3.14 -10.24 -11.80
CA THR A 10 -3.85 -10.03 -13.07
C THR A 10 -3.75 -11.24 -14.01
N ARG A 11 -2.61 -11.94 -14.01
CA ARG A 11 -2.35 -13.02 -15.00
C ARG A 11 -2.59 -14.43 -14.47
N SER A 12 -2.72 -14.63 -13.16
CA SER A 12 -2.97 -15.94 -12.57
C SER A 12 -4.40 -16.46 -12.72
N GLY A 13 -5.33 -15.63 -13.18
CA GLY A 13 -6.76 -15.95 -13.18
C GLY A 13 -7.41 -15.97 -11.81
N ILE A 14 -6.66 -15.70 -10.71
CA ILE A 14 -7.18 -15.73 -9.34
C ILE A 14 -8.26 -14.66 -9.12
N LEU A 15 -8.13 -13.50 -9.78
CA LEU A 15 -9.12 -12.43 -9.72
C LEU A 15 -10.37 -12.76 -10.54
N GLY A 16 -10.29 -13.67 -11.52
CA GLY A 16 -11.41 -14.21 -12.29
C GLY A 16 -12.52 -13.19 -12.57
N ASN A 17 -13.68 -13.44 -11.99
CA ASN A 17 -14.87 -12.60 -12.16
C ASN A 17 -14.87 -11.31 -11.32
N SER A 18 -13.86 -11.06 -10.50
CA SER A 18 -13.80 -9.88 -9.61
C SER A 18 -13.14 -8.67 -10.25
N SER A 19 -12.48 -8.83 -11.40
CA SER A 19 -11.80 -7.72 -12.09
C SER A 19 -11.90 -7.86 -13.60
N VAL A 20 -12.28 -6.77 -14.27
CA VAL A 20 -12.32 -6.66 -15.74
C VAL A 20 -10.92 -6.73 -16.39
N HIS A 21 -9.87 -6.55 -15.59
CA HIS A 21 -8.47 -6.63 -16.04
C HIS A 21 -7.84 -8.00 -15.75
N ALA A 22 -8.58 -8.94 -15.18
CA ALA A 22 -8.09 -10.29 -14.95
C ALA A 22 -8.16 -11.09 -16.27
N PHE A 23 -7.04 -11.73 -16.60
CA PHE A 23 -7.03 -12.71 -17.68
C PHE A 23 -7.66 -14.02 -17.22
N THR A 24 -8.24 -14.78 -18.15
CA THR A 24 -8.66 -16.15 -17.89
C THR A 24 -7.47 -17.00 -17.46
N ASP A 25 -7.73 -18.01 -16.62
CA ASP A 25 -6.69 -18.93 -16.17
C ASP A 25 -6.07 -19.68 -17.36
N LEU A 26 -4.83 -19.35 -17.67
CA LEU A 26 -4.04 -19.98 -18.73
C LEU A 26 -3.24 -21.19 -18.21
N GLY A 27 -3.51 -21.68 -16.98
CA GLY A 27 -2.74 -22.74 -16.35
C GLY A 27 -1.35 -22.35 -15.86
N MET A 28 -1.01 -21.04 -15.89
CA MET A 28 0.32 -20.51 -15.54
C MET A 28 0.46 -20.15 -14.07
N GLN A 29 -0.51 -20.45 -13.21
CA GLN A 29 -0.52 -20.06 -11.78
C GLN A 29 0.76 -20.50 -11.06
N GLY A 30 1.18 -21.75 -11.24
CA GLY A 30 2.38 -22.29 -10.59
C GLY A 30 3.66 -21.56 -11.00
N GLN A 31 3.81 -21.26 -12.29
CA GLN A 31 4.97 -20.53 -12.82
C GLN A 31 5.05 -19.11 -12.27
N LEU A 32 3.92 -18.41 -12.20
CA LEU A 32 3.85 -17.05 -11.66
C LEU A 32 4.13 -17.01 -10.14
N VAL A 33 3.68 -18.01 -9.38
CA VAL A 33 4.03 -18.16 -7.96
C VAL A 33 5.54 -18.34 -7.81
N ILE A 34 6.14 -19.27 -8.54
CA ILE A 34 7.60 -19.49 -8.50
C ILE A 34 8.35 -18.21 -8.86
N TYR A 35 7.89 -17.48 -9.85
CA TYR A 35 8.47 -16.21 -10.27
C TYR A 35 8.48 -15.19 -9.13
N VAL A 36 7.35 -14.95 -8.49
CA VAL A 36 7.25 -14.02 -7.34
C VAL A 36 8.14 -14.48 -6.17
N LEU A 37 8.13 -15.78 -5.85
CA LEU A 37 8.94 -16.35 -4.77
C LEU A 37 10.45 -16.21 -5.05
N THR A 38 10.87 -16.39 -6.29
CA THR A 38 12.27 -16.19 -6.70
C THR A 38 12.74 -14.76 -6.45
N PHE A 39 11.91 -13.77 -6.80
CA PHE A 39 12.25 -12.38 -6.53
C PHE A 39 12.26 -12.02 -5.03
N ILE A 40 11.34 -12.59 -4.24
CA ILE A 40 11.37 -12.45 -2.78
C ILE A 40 12.69 -13.03 -2.23
N PHE A 41 13.05 -14.24 -2.67
CA PHE A 41 14.31 -14.87 -2.29
C PHE A 41 15.52 -14.00 -2.60
N ILE A 42 15.63 -13.50 -3.83
CA ILE A 42 16.72 -12.62 -4.26
C ILE A 42 16.78 -11.35 -3.39
N CYS A 43 15.64 -10.70 -3.16
CA CYS A 43 15.57 -9.50 -2.32
C CYS A 43 16.08 -9.76 -0.90
N VAL A 44 15.67 -10.86 -0.26
CA VAL A 44 16.11 -11.21 1.08
C VAL A 44 17.62 -11.52 1.11
N VAL A 45 18.11 -12.29 0.14
CA VAL A 45 19.55 -12.61 0.02
C VAL A 45 20.41 -11.36 -0.16
N LEU A 46 19.92 -10.37 -0.90
CA LEU A 46 20.63 -9.10 -1.09
C LEU A 46 20.61 -8.22 0.16
N LEU A 47 19.54 -8.25 0.93
CA LEU A 47 19.39 -7.50 2.19
C LEU A 47 20.26 -8.04 3.33
N ILE A 48 20.54 -9.34 3.36
CA ILE A 48 21.36 -9.96 4.40
C ILE A 48 22.84 -9.72 4.11
N HIS A 49 23.53 -8.98 4.99
CA HIS A 49 24.97 -8.69 4.89
C HIS A 49 25.83 -9.77 5.57
N ASP A 50 25.31 -10.41 6.63
CA ASP A 50 25.99 -11.44 7.37
C ASP A 50 26.11 -12.74 6.55
N LYS A 51 27.33 -13.19 6.27
CA LYS A 51 27.61 -14.37 5.44
C LYS A 51 26.99 -15.65 6.01
N LEU A 52 27.04 -15.83 7.34
CA LEU A 52 26.53 -17.03 7.99
C LEU A 52 24.99 -17.10 7.86
N ILE A 53 24.31 -16.00 8.17
CA ILE A 53 22.86 -15.92 8.06
C ILE A 53 22.41 -16.08 6.61
N LYS A 54 23.12 -15.45 5.67
CA LYS A 54 22.86 -15.58 4.22
C LYS A 54 22.95 -17.03 3.76
N VAL A 55 24.04 -17.73 4.08
CA VAL A 55 24.23 -19.14 3.69
C VAL A 55 23.17 -20.02 4.37
N SER A 56 22.89 -19.81 5.67
CA SER A 56 21.85 -20.55 6.37
C SER A 56 20.48 -20.35 5.76
N TYR A 57 20.13 -19.13 5.36
CA TYR A 57 18.85 -18.84 4.68
C TYR A 57 18.75 -19.53 3.31
N ILE A 58 19.83 -19.51 2.52
CA ILE A 58 19.88 -20.20 1.23
C ILE A 58 19.67 -21.71 1.41
N VAL A 59 20.46 -22.33 2.31
CA VAL A 59 20.37 -23.76 2.60
C VAL A 59 18.95 -24.14 3.10
N LEU A 60 18.43 -23.38 4.06
CA LEU A 60 17.08 -23.61 4.59
C LEU A 60 16.02 -23.48 3.49
N SER A 61 16.13 -22.49 2.61
CA SER A 61 15.19 -22.30 1.49
C SER A 61 15.21 -23.51 0.54
N LEU A 62 16.37 -24.04 0.22
CA LEU A 62 16.52 -25.25 -0.61
C LEU A 62 15.95 -26.50 0.09
N VAL A 63 16.20 -26.66 1.39
CA VAL A 63 15.62 -27.77 2.18
C VAL A 63 14.11 -27.70 2.24
N LEU A 64 13.53 -26.49 2.45
CA LEU A 64 12.07 -26.29 2.46
C LEU A 64 11.45 -26.53 1.07
N LEU A 65 12.13 -26.13 0.00
CA LEU A 65 11.69 -26.43 -1.36
C LEU A 65 11.65 -27.94 -1.60
N TYR A 66 12.72 -28.66 -1.24
CA TYR A 66 12.79 -30.10 -1.34
C TYR A 66 11.72 -30.81 -0.51
N ALA A 67 11.54 -30.38 0.74
CA ALA A 67 10.48 -30.90 1.62
C ALA A 67 9.08 -30.65 1.04
N SER A 68 8.84 -29.52 0.41
CA SER A 68 7.57 -29.19 -0.26
C SER A 68 7.23 -30.17 -1.41
N ILE A 69 8.26 -30.67 -2.10
CA ILE A 69 8.10 -31.65 -3.18
C ILE A 69 7.77 -33.03 -2.59
N LEU A 70 8.44 -33.43 -1.50
CA LEU A 70 8.29 -34.77 -0.91
C LEU A 70 6.99 -34.96 -0.12
N TYR A 71 6.66 -33.98 0.74
CA TYR A 71 5.59 -34.14 1.73
C TYR A 71 4.24 -33.56 1.30
N GLY A 72 4.17 -32.86 0.19
CA GLY A 72 2.91 -32.33 -0.37
C GLY A 72 2.26 -31.18 0.42
N HIS A 73 2.77 -30.76 1.59
CA HIS A 73 2.27 -29.64 2.41
C HIS A 73 2.74 -28.28 1.89
N LYS A 74 2.51 -28.02 0.60
CA LYS A 74 3.06 -26.86 -0.11
C LYS A 74 2.69 -25.50 0.52
N THR A 75 1.42 -25.35 0.92
CA THR A 75 0.91 -24.08 1.48
C THR A 75 1.52 -23.77 2.84
N THR A 76 1.59 -24.76 3.73
CA THR A 76 2.14 -24.59 5.08
C THR A 76 3.62 -24.25 5.02
N ILE A 77 4.40 -24.97 4.21
CA ILE A 77 5.84 -24.74 4.02
C ILE A 77 6.08 -23.36 3.43
N LEU A 78 5.28 -22.96 2.44
CA LEU A 78 5.35 -21.64 1.83
C LEU A 78 5.10 -20.51 2.86
N LEU A 79 4.08 -20.65 3.70
CA LEU A 79 3.77 -19.65 4.73
C LEU A 79 4.91 -19.52 5.75
N PHE A 80 5.49 -20.66 6.21
CA PHE A 80 6.66 -20.64 7.09
C PHE A 80 7.86 -19.93 6.44
N TRP A 81 8.11 -20.22 5.17
CA TRP A 81 9.19 -19.59 4.44
C TRP A 81 8.99 -18.07 4.26
N ILE A 82 7.78 -17.63 3.90
CA ILE A 82 7.44 -16.20 3.79
C ILE A 82 7.60 -15.50 5.14
N PHE A 83 7.08 -16.09 6.21
CA PHE A 83 7.18 -15.53 7.56
C PHE A 83 8.63 -15.40 8.02
N GLY A 84 9.45 -16.41 7.81
CA GLY A 84 10.90 -16.37 8.07
C GLY A 84 11.61 -15.29 7.24
N SER A 85 11.24 -15.15 5.97
CA SER A 85 11.78 -14.10 5.09
C SER A 85 11.44 -12.69 5.57
N VAL A 86 10.22 -12.48 6.06
CA VAL A 86 9.80 -11.19 6.65
C VAL A 86 10.61 -10.89 7.92
N ILE A 87 10.76 -11.86 8.82
CA ILE A 87 11.56 -11.70 10.05
C ILE A 87 13.01 -11.33 9.70
N LEU A 88 13.63 -12.03 8.76
CA LEU A 88 14.99 -11.74 8.33
C LEU A 88 15.13 -10.37 7.68
N THR A 89 14.13 -9.93 6.92
CA THR A 89 14.10 -8.58 6.34
C THR A 89 14.04 -7.51 7.43
N ILE A 90 13.18 -7.69 8.44
CA ILE A 90 13.07 -6.77 9.59
C ILE A 90 14.38 -6.76 10.39
N TYR A 91 14.95 -7.93 10.65
CA TYR A 91 16.25 -8.04 11.32
C TYR A 91 17.35 -7.31 10.56
N GLY A 92 17.45 -7.53 9.25
CA GLY A 92 18.41 -6.85 8.38
C GLY A 92 18.24 -5.33 8.40
N TYR A 93 16.99 -4.86 8.37
CA TYR A 93 16.69 -3.44 8.47
C TYR A 93 17.14 -2.85 9.81
N ILE A 94 16.78 -3.46 10.93
CA ILE A 94 17.13 -2.96 12.28
C ILE A 94 18.64 -2.94 12.50
N LYS A 95 19.36 -3.96 11.98
CA LYS A 95 20.78 -4.13 12.25
C LYS A 95 21.68 -3.30 11.33
N TYR A 96 21.32 -3.17 10.05
CA TYR A 96 22.23 -2.63 9.03
C TYR A 96 21.81 -1.28 8.46
N PHE A 97 20.57 -0.84 8.72
CA PHE A 97 20.16 0.47 8.28
C PHE A 97 20.83 1.55 9.15
N PRO A 98 21.45 2.56 8.53
CA PRO A 98 22.09 3.63 9.28
C PRO A 98 21.03 4.36 10.11
N LYS A 99 21.33 4.56 11.40
CA LYS A 99 20.50 5.42 12.26
C LYS A 99 20.86 6.85 11.92
N GLU A 100 19.84 7.67 11.64
CA GLU A 100 20.05 9.11 11.51
C GLU A 100 20.49 9.68 12.85
N GLU A 101 21.55 10.50 12.83
CA GLU A 101 22.12 11.12 14.03
C GLU A 101 21.35 12.37 14.45
N GLU A 102 20.59 12.99 13.56
CA GLU A 102 19.81 14.20 13.81
C GLU A 102 18.33 13.96 13.57
N GLU A 103 17.49 14.31 14.54
CA GLU A 103 16.03 14.33 14.37
C GLU A 103 15.62 15.45 13.42
N GLU A 104 14.86 15.10 12.38
CA GLU A 104 14.31 16.08 11.46
C GLU A 104 13.30 16.99 12.16
N SER A 105 13.38 18.28 11.85
CA SER A 105 12.44 19.25 12.39
C SER A 105 11.02 19.02 11.85
N LEU A 106 10.01 18.99 12.71
CA LEU A 106 8.59 18.95 12.32
C LEU A 106 8.19 20.13 11.39
N TYR A 107 8.98 21.20 11.37
CA TYR A 107 8.81 22.36 10.50
C TYR A 107 9.76 22.30 9.30
N SER A 108 10.04 21.10 8.76
CA SER A 108 10.83 20.87 7.55
C SER A 108 9.98 20.28 6.44
N ARG A 109 10.28 20.65 5.19
CA ARG A 109 9.66 20.05 4.00
C ARG A 109 10.00 18.56 3.90
N GLU A 110 11.21 18.19 4.28
CA GLU A 110 11.73 16.82 4.24
C GLU A 110 10.87 15.87 5.09
N PHE A 111 10.59 16.25 6.34
CA PHE A 111 9.70 15.49 7.22
C PHE A 111 8.30 15.26 6.61
N TRP A 112 7.67 16.31 6.06
CA TRP A 112 6.32 16.19 5.51
C TRP A 112 6.26 15.44 4.17
N ILE A 113 7.33 15.45 3.37
CA ILE A 113 7.47 14.58 2.20
C ILE A 113 7.51 13.12 2.63
N PHE A 114 8.26 12.80 3.70
CA PHE A 114 8.28 11.45 4.28
C PHE A 114 6.89 11.03 4.77
N VAL A 115 6.17 11.89 5.50
CA VAL A 115 4.79 11.62 5.94
C VAL A 115 3.87 11.38 4.75
N GLY A 116 4.00 12.18 3.68
CA GLY A 116 3.24 11.99 2.44
C GLY A 116 3.52 10.64 1.77
N ALA A 117 4.79 10.25 1.69
CA ALA A 117 5.17 8.93 1.18
C ALA A 117 4.59 7.79 2.03
N LEU A 118 4.56 7.95 3.37
CA LEU A 118 3.97 6.98 4.29
C LEU A 118 2.46 6.85 4.07
N VAL A 119 1.73 7.96 3.90
CA VAL A 119 0.29 7.96 3.60
C VAL A 119 0.00 7.21 2.30
N LEU A 120 0.77 7.47 1.24
CA LEU A 120 0.64 6.76 -0.04
C LEU A 120 0.98 5.26 0.09
N LEU A 121 2.00 4.92 0.87
CA LEU A 121 2.35 3.53 1.15
C LEU A 121 1.22 2.81 1.87
N LEU A 122 0.63 3.42 2.91
CA LEU A 122 -0.50 2.83 3.64
C LEU A 122 -1.72 2.66 2.73
N SER A 123 -2.03 3.65 1.89
CA SER A 123 -3.07 3.55 0.86
C SER A 123 -2.83 2.35 -0.08
N ALA A 124 -1.61 2.21 -0.59
CA ALA A 124 -1.23 1.09 -1.45
C ALA A 124 -1.33 -0.27 -0.74
N LEU A 125 -0.97 -0.36 0.55
CA LEU A 125 -1.12 -1.56 1.35
C LEU A 125 -2.58 -1.95 1.54
N VAL A 126 -3.47 -0.99 1.77
CA VAL A 126 -4.92 -1.23 1.91
C VAL A 126 -5.50 -1.76 0.59
N ILE A 127 -5.16 -1.15 -0.55
CA ILE A 127 -5.59 -1.65 -1.87
C ILE A 127 -5.07 -3.07 -2.12
N THR A 128 -3.78 -3.29 -1.84
CA THR A 128 -3.14 -4.60 -2.01
C THR A 128 -3.80 -5.67 -1.16
N TYR A 129 -4.13 -5.36 0.09
CA TYR A 129 -4.84 -6.26 0.99
C TYR A 129 -6.21 -6.65 0.42
N PHE A 130 -7.03 -5.68 0.03
CA PHE A 130 -8.37 -5.95 -0.49
C PHE A 130 -8.37 -6.68 -1.84
N THR A 131 -7.46 -6.34 -2.73
CA THR A 131 -7.27 -7.06 -4.00
C THR A 131 -6.73 -8.48 -3.80
N SER A 132 -6.09 -8.75 -2.67
CA SER A 132 -5.54 -10.06 -2.34
C SER A 132 -6.56 -11.00 -1.68
N ILE A 133 -7.80 -10.55 -1.41
CA ILE A 133 -8.83 -11.41 -0.77
C ILE A 133 -9.01 -12.75 -1.49
N PRO A 134 -9.10 -12.84 -2.83
CA PRO A 134 -9.19 -14.13 -3.51
C PRO A 134 -7.97 -15.04 -3.28
N VAL A 135 -6.78 -14.47 -3.16
CA VAL A 135 -5.56 -15.21 -2.82
C VAL A 135 -5.62 -15.73 -1.39
N LEU A 136 -6.04 -14.88 -0.45
CA LEU A 136 -6.20 -15.25 0.96
C LEU A 136 -7.26 -16.34 1.14
N ASN A 137 -8.38 -16.24 0.41
CA ASN A 137 -9.40 -17.29 0.40
C ASN A 137 -8.80 -18.63 -0.03
N LYS A 138 -8.01 -18.65 -1.10
CA LYS A 138 -7.37 -19.87 -1.60
C LYS A 138 -6.31 -20.43 -0.65
N LEU A 139 -5.56 -19.58 0.03
CA LEU A 139 -4.51 -20.00 0.97
C LEU A 139 -5.05 -20.50 2.31
N PHE A 140 -6.06 -19.83 2.84
CA PHE A 140 -6.58 -20.07 4.20
C PHE A 140 -7.93 -20.77 4.22
N GLY A 141 -8.50 -21.13 3.05
CA GLY A 141 -9.82 -21.73 2.96
C GLY A 141 -10.95 -20.81 3.43
N LEU A 142 -10.79 -19.50 3.24
CA LEU A 142 -11.79 -18.50 3.59
C LEU A 142 -12.79 -18.34 2.43
N ASP A 143 -14.02 -17.93 2.75
CA ASP A 143 -15.05 -17.64 1.77
C ASP A 143 -15.52 -16.17 1.90
N LYS A 144 -14.58 -15.24 1.73
CA LYS A 144 -14.88 -13.81 1.76
C LYS A 144 -15.18 -13.32 0.35
N ALA A 145 -16.32 -12.63 0.19
CA ALA A 145 -16.66 -12.00 -1.08
C ALA A 145 -15.64 -10.88 -1.42
N PRO A 146 -15.26 -10.73 -2.71
CA PRO A 146 -14.47 -9.59 -3.17
C PRO A 146 -15.21 -8.28 -2.89
N LEU A 147 -14.46 -7.22 -2.55
CA LEU A 147 -15.04 -5.91 -2.32
C LEU A 147 -15.56 -5.31 -3.63
N LYS A 148 -16.63 -4.53 -3.51
CA LYS A 148 -17.18 -3.71 -4.61
C LYS A 148 -16.39 -2.41 -4.74
N THR A 149 -16.49 -1.75 -5.88
CA THR A 149 -15.83 -0.45 -6.15
C THR A 149 -16.17 0.61 -5.10
N ALA A 150 -17.43 0.63 -4.61
CA ALA A 150 -17.85 1.55 -3.57
C ALA A 150 -17.07 1.37 -2.24
N ASP A 151 -16.75 0.12 -1.89
CA ASP A 151 -15.99 -0.18 -0.68
C ASP A 151 -14.54 0.32 -0.80
N TYR A 152 -13.92 0.15 -1.98
CA TYR A 152 -12.60 0.71 -2.26
C TYR A 152 -12.61 2.23 -2.12
N ASN A 153 -13.57 2.91 -2.70
CA ASN A 153 -13.69 4.37 -2.61
C ASN A 153 -13.83 4.83 -1.16
N MET A 154 -14.67 4.16 -0.36
CA MET A 154 -14.85 4.47 1.05
C MET A 154 -13.53 4.41 1.83
N TRP A 155 -12.70 3.39 1.58
CA TRP A 155 -11.40 3.24 2.25
C TRP A 155 -10.31 4.16 1.69
N GLN A 156 -10.36 4.50 0.40
CA GLN A 156 -9.33 5.32 -0.25
C GLN A 156 -9.56 6.82 -0.12
N THR A 157 -10.80 7.26 0.02
CA THR A 157 -11.14 8.69 0.18
C THR A 157 -10.37 9.38 1.31
N PRO A 158 -10.22 8.83 2.53
CA PRO A 158 -9.42 9.47 3.59
C PRO A 158 -7.95 9.64 3.20
N PHE A 159 -7.35 8.68 2.51
CA PHE A 159 -5.97 8.77 2.04
C PHE A 159 -5.81 9.81 0.94
N ALA A 160 -6.78 9.92 0.03
CA ALA A 160 -6.79 10.93 -1.02
C ALA A 160 -6.86 12.33 -0.40
N ILE A 161 -7.78 12.56 0.53
CA ILE A 161 -7.91 13.85 1.24
C ILE A 161 -6.63 14.18 2.01
N ALA A 162 -6.07 13.22 2.76
CA ALA A 162 -4.82 13.42 3.49
C ALA A 162 -3.67 13.77 2.54
N SER A 163 -3.53 13.09 1.39
CA SER A 163 -2.50 13.37 0.40
C SER A 163 -2.64 14.76 -0.20
N LEU A 164 -3.86 15.18 -0.55
CA LEU A 164 -4.12 16.52 -1.07
C LEU A 164 -3.79 17.61 -0.05
N LEU A 165 -4.17 17.43 1.22
CA LEU A 165 -3.83 18.36 2.29
C LEU A 165 -2.32 18.44 2.52
N LEU A 166 -1.63 17.29 2.51
CA LEU A 166 -0.18 17.25 2.64
C LEU A 166 0.51 17.99 1.49
N VAL A 167 0.11 17.76 0.25
CA VAL A 167 0.65 18.49 -0.90
C VAL A 167 0.40 19.99 -0.77
N ALA A 168 -0.82 20.39 -0.41
CA ALA A 168 -1.19 21.80 -0.25
C ALA A 168 -0.38 22.51 0.86
N VAL A 169 -0.11 21.83 1.98
CA VAL A 169 0.60 22.41 3.13
C VAL A 169 2.13 22.34 2.96
N THR A 170 2.65 21.26 2.39
CA THR A 170 4.09 20.98 2.30
C THR A 170 4.83 22.02 1.46
N GLN A 171 4.18 22.63 0.47
CA GLN A 171 4.78 23.67 -0.37
C GLN A 171 5.21 24.93 0.41
N PHE A 172 4.61 25.20 1.57
CA PHE A 172 4.96 26.36 2.40
C PHE A 172 6.15 26.12 3.33
N PHE A 173 6.63 24.88 3.44
CA PHE A 173 7.82 24.56 4.23
C PHE A 173 9.10 24.81 3.44
N LYS A 174 10.11 25.37 4.11
CA LYS A 174 11.52 25.38 3.64
C LYS A 174 12.11 23.99 3.82
N TYR A 175 13.16 23.67 3.06
CA TYR A 175 13.72 22.32 2.98
C TYR A 175 14.09 21.74 4.36
N LYS A 176 14.96 22.42 5.12
CA LYS A 176 15.42 21.89 6.44
C LYS A 176 14.65 22.45 7.63
N LYS A 177 14.41 23.76 7.70
CA LYS A 177 13.75 24.37 8.84
C LYS A 177 12.97 25.61 8.44
N THR A 178 11.72 25.69 8.86
CA THR A 178 10.82 26.83 8.62
C THR A 178 10.54 27.54 9.93
N ASN A 179 10.51 28.88 9.90
CA ASN A 179 10.09 29.65 11.06
C ASN A 179 8.56 29.51 11.22
N LYS A 180 8.12 29.09 12.41
CA LYS A 180 6.70 28.85 12.72
C LYS A 180 5.81 30.08 12.42
N LYS A 181 6.26 31.29 12.76
CA LYS A 181 5.49 32.52 12.51
C LYS A 181 5.33 32.77 11.01
N GLU A 182 6.42 32.66 10.27
CA GLU A 182 6.43 32.83 8.80
C GLU A 182 5.52 31.83 8.10
N PHE A 183 5.57 30.57 8.50
CA PHE A 183 4.73 29.50 8.00
C PHE A 183 3.23 29.79 8.21
N ILE A 184 2.83 30.16 9.42
CA ILE A 184 1.42 30.45 9.73
C ILE A 184 0.91 31.61 8.88
N VAL A 185 1.69 32.70 8.76
CA VAL A 185 1.28 33.87 7.98
C VAL A 185 1.10 33.52 6.49
N GLN A 186 2.06 32.76 5.92
CA GLN A 186 1.98 32.36 4.50
C GLN A 186 0.85 31.37 4.22
N LEU A 187 0.51 30.50 5.16
CA LEU A 187 -0.55 29.50 5.01
C LEU A 187 -1.95 30.09 5.21
N THR A 188 -2.11 31.09 6.06
CA THR A 188 -3.43 31.61 6.48
C THR A 188 -4.28 32.10 5.31
N ILE A 189 -3.71 32.91 4.41
CA ILE A 189 -4.45 33.52 3.30
C ILE A 189 -4.91 32.44 2.30
N PRO A 190 -4.04 31.56 1.77
CA PRO A 190 -4.47 30.47 0.87
C PRO A 190 -5.46 29.50 1.52
N PHE A 191 -5.30 29.22 2.81
CA PHE A 191 -6.19 28.34 3.55
C PHE A 191 -7.61 28.91 3.68
N ILE A 192 -7.76 30.20 4.05
CA ILE A 192 -9.05 30.89 4.09
C ILE A 192 -9.68 30.93 2.70
N ALA A 193 -8.87 31.29 1.67
CA ALA A 193 -9.35 31.34 0.28
C ALA A 193 -9.84 29.97 -0.19
N ALA A 194 -9.14 28.88 0.13
CA ALA A 194 -9.53 27.52 -0.23
C ALA A 194 -10.86 27.11 0.45
N ILE A 195 -11.04 27.43 1.74
CA ILE A 195 -12.30 27.18 2.47
C ILE A 195 -13.45 27.95 1.83
N LEU A 196 -13.26 29.26 1.59
CA LEU A 196 -14.30 30.10 0.98
C LEU A 196 -14.67 29.58 -0.42
N PHE A 197 -13.68 29.25 -1.25
CA PHE A 197 -13.90 28.66 -2.56
C PHE A 197 -14.63 27.34 -2.48
N GLY A 198 -14.25 26.44 -1.57
CA GLY A 198 -14.90 25.15 -1.35
C GLY A 198 -16.37 25.31 -0.94
N VAL A 199 -16.66 26.21 -0.01
CA VAL A 199 -18.05 26.52 0.42
C VAL A 199 -18.86 27.08 -0.75
N ILE A 200 -18.35 28.09 -1.48
CA ILE A 200 -19.04 28.69 -2.60
C ILE A 200 -19.32 27.67 -3.72
N SER A 201 -18.35 26.80 -4.02
CA SER A 201 -18.50 25.77 -5.05
C SER A 201 -19.49 24.67 -4.66
N SER A 202 -19.65 24.40 -3.36
CA SER A 202 -20.57 23.37 -2.85
C SER A 202 -22.04 23.81 -2.92
N ILE A 203 -22.32 25.12 -2.90
CA ILE A 203 -23.69 25.65 -2.91
C ILE A 203 -24.46 25.28 -4.19
N PRO A 204 -23.94 25.51 -5.41
CA PRO A 204 -24.62 25.13 -6.65
C PRO A 204 -24.83 23.61 -6.76
N LEU A 205 -23.84 22.81 -6.33
CA LEU A 205 -23.95 21.35 -6.33
C LEU A 205 -25.05 20.84 -5.41
N TYR A 206 -25.23 21.48 -4.25
CA TYR A 206 -26.32 21.16 -3.32
C TYR A 206 -27.70 21.40 -3.93
N PHE A 207 -27.89 22.48 -4.68
CA PHE A 207 -29.19 22.82 -5.30
C PHE A 207 -29.45 22.12 -6.62
N LEU A 208 -28.41 21.71 -7.37
CA LEU A 208 -28.54 21.07 -8.68
C LEU A 208 -28.65 19.55 -8.63
N HIS A 209 -28.25 18.92 -7.52
CA HIS A 209 -28.32 17.47 -7.37
C HIS A 209 -29.50 17.08 -6.48
N ASP A 210 -30.29 16.12 -6.93
CA ASP A 210 -31.38 15.55 -6.13
C ASP A 210 -30.79 14.66 -5.01
N TYR A 211 -30.36 15.31 -3.93
CA TYR A 211 -29.79 14.65 -2.76
C TYR A 211 -30.78 13.79 -1.99
N ALA A 212 -32.09 13.92 -2.27
CA ALA A 212 -33.12 13.21 -1.53
C ALA A 212 -33.02 11.68 -1.72
N ASN A 213 -32.61 11.24 -2.90
CA ASN A 213 -32.58 9.83 -3.29
C ASN A 213 -31.16 9.20 -3.20
N ALA A 214 -30.14 9.97 -2.83
CA ALA A 214 -28.78 9.46 -2.72
C ALA A 214 -28.55 8.78 -1.37
N SER A 215 -27.86 7.61 -1.38
CA SER A 215 -27.40 6.97 -0.14
C SER A 215 -26.42 7.88 0.63
N SER A 216 -26.32 7.72 1.95
CA SER A 216 -25.43 8.54 2.77
C SER A 216 -23.96 8.51 2.32
N ALA A 217 -23.46 7.36 1.84
CA ALA A 217 -22.13 7.24 1.27
C ALA A 217 -21.98 8.02 -0.05
N GLN A 218 -23.01 8.03 -0.87
CA GLN A 218 -23.06 8.78 -2.13
C GLN A 218 -23.16 10.29 -1.89
N LYS A 219 -23.84 10.72 -0.83
CA LYS A 219 -23.89 12.13 -0.39
C LYS A 219 -22.51 12.65 -0.01
N TRP A 220 -21.74 11.88 0.76
CA TRP A 220 -20.37 12.23 1.13
C TRP A 220 -19.42 12.23 -0.08
N ASN A 221 -19.50 11.22 -0.95
CA ASN A 221 -18.69 11.20 -2.16
C ASN A 221 -18.98 12.39 -3.09
N ASN A 222 -20.24 12.76 -3.28
CA ASN A 222 -20.61 13.89 -4.12
C ASN A 222 -20.19 15.24 -3.50
N LEU A 223 -20.15 15.34 -2.16
CA LEU A 223 -19.73 16.57 -1.48
C LEU A 223 -18.20 16.81 -1.56
N PHE A 224 -17.39 15.73 -1.62
CA PHE A 224 -15.93 15.83 -1.56
C PHE A 224 -15.24 15.55 -2.89
N LEU A 225 -15.90 14.96 -3.88
CA LEU A 225 -15.31 14.52 -5.15
C LEU A 225 -16.06 15.08 -6.39
N GLY A 226 -17.10 15.90 -6.20
CA GLY A 226 -17.87 16.55 -7.27
C GLY A 226 -17.20 17.82 -7.83
#